data_c5b039660eeb063cb9b6a46f27f96b90
#
_entry.id   c5b039660eeb063cb9b6a46f27f96b90
#
_cell.length_a   1.000
_cell.length_b   1.000
_cell.length_c   1.000
_cell.angle_alpha   90.00
_cell.angle_beta   90.00
_cell.angle_gamma   90.00
#
_symmetry.space_group_name_H-M   'P 1'
#
loop_
_entity.id
_entity.type
_entity.pdbx_description
1 polymer ?
#
loop_
_entity_poly.entity_id
_entity_poly.type
_entity_poly.pdbx_seq_one_letter_code
_entity_poly.pdbx_strand_id
1 'polypeptide(L)'
;MSQKVFKGRPFAGGAIKAEAVVSHQGFNTLASCQKSAMGSKPKDTEAGTAKIFVSDQNNPDLFGKLITGKALCLPITIGSTTGGMILQTICAMKAQPAAMLFSETADSLATSGLILAKVWENNFIVGVDRLGKEFLDYVKDGDMIEVKEDGTVIVERN
;
A
#
# COMPACT_ATOMS: atom_id res chain seq x y z
N MET A 1 3.08 -20.45 -15.66
CA MET A 1 3.46 -19.12 -15.13
C MET A 1 3.06 -18.04 -16.12
N SER A 2 2.32 -17.04 -15.68
CA SER A 2 1.92 -15.93 -16.53
C SER A 2 2.46 -14.62 -15.97
N GLN A 3 2.77 -13.69 -16.87
CA GLN A 3 3.35 -12.39 -16.52
C GLN A 3 2.68 -11.31 -17.34
N LYS A 4 2.35 -10.18 -16.70
CA LYS A 4 1.79 -9.03 -17.39
C LYS A 4 2.44 -7.75 -16.87
N VAL A 5 2.69 -6.81 -17.78
CA VAL A 5 3.41 -5.57 -17.48
C VAL A 5 2.44 -4.39 -17.60
N PHE A 6 2.47 -3.52 -16.60
CA PHE A 6 1.70 -2.28 -16.58
C PHE A 6 2.65 -1.10 -16.35
N LYS A 7 2.22 0.08 -16.78
CA LYS A 7 3.00 1.30 -16.60
C LYS A 7 2.14 2.35 -15.92
N GLY A 8 2.65 2.91 -14.82
CA GLY A 8 1.99 3.98 -14.09
C GLY A 8 2.92 5.15 -13.86
N ARG A 9 2.46 6.12 -13.05
CA ARG A 9 3.24 7.29 -12.66
C ARG A 9 3.89 7.04 -11.29
N PRO A 10 5.23 7.03 -11.18
CA PRO A 10 5.90 6.81 -9.91
C PRO A 10 6.00 8.10 -9.10
N PHE A 11 4.94 8.44 -8.35
CA PHE A 11 4.92 9.67 -7.53
C PHE A 11 5.73 9.54 -6.23
N ALA A 12 5.95 8.32 -5.76
CA ALA A 12 6.87 8.00 -4.67
C ALA A 12 7.72 6.82 -5.14
N GLY A 13 8.67 7.08 -6.01
CA GLY A 13 9.40 6.07 -6.77
C GLY A 13 10.31 5.19 -5.91
N GLY A 14 10.54 3.99 -6.37
CA GLY A 14 11.42 3.01 -5.78
C GLY A 14 11.24 1.66 -6.44
N ALA A 15 12.12 0.73 -6.12
CA ALA A 15 12.06 -0.64 -6.64
C ALA A 15 11.74 -1.61 -5.50
N ILE A 16 10.71 -2.44 -5.68
CA ILE A 16 10.33 -3.47 -4.69
C ILE A 16 9.84 -4.73 -5.38
N LYS A 17 9.86 -5.82 -4.63
CA LYS A 17 9.20 -7.06 -5.02
C LYS A 17 8.43 -7.57 -3.82
N ALA A 18 7.11 -7.76 -3.96
CA ALA A 18 6.24 -8.13 -2.86
C ALA A 18 5.00 -8.85 -3.38
N GLU A 19 4.37 -9.59 -2.47
CA GLU A 19 3.11 -10.29 -2.75
C GLU A 19 1.94 -9.32 -2.72
N ALA A 20 1.02 -9.45 -3.66
CA ALA A 20 -0.13 -8.57 -3.79
C ALA A 20 -1.24 -8.87 -2.77
N VAL A 21 -1.87 -7.81 -2.28
CA VAL A 21 -3.21 -7.82 -1.67
C VAL A 21 -4.05 -6.79 -2.41
N VAL A 22 -5.29 -7.12 -2.75
CA VAL A 22 -6.08 -6.35 -3.71
C VAL A 22 -7.41 -5.89 -3.10
N SER A 23 -7.69 -4.60 -3.26
CA SER A 23 -8.99 -4.00 -2.95
C SER A 23 -9.62 -3.49 -4.23
N HIS A 24 -10.91 -3.82 -4.44
CA HIS A 24 -11.67 -3.31 -5.59
C HIS A 24 -12.53 -2.10 -5.23
N GLN A 25 -12.41 -1.61 -4.01
CA GLN A 25 -13.09 -0.40 -3.55
C GLN A 25 -12.12 0.53 -2.87
N GLY A 26 -12.55 1.78 -2.65
CA GLY A 26 -11.71 2.78 -1.98
C GLY A 26 -11.17 2.28 -0.65
N PHE A 27 -9.88 2.53 -0.40
CA PHE A 27 -9.19 2.12 0.82
C PHE A 27 -9.26 3.25 1.85
N ASN A 28 -10.01 3.03 2.91
CA ASN A 28 -10.09 3.98 4.03
C ASN A 28 -8.87 3.76 4.93
N THR A 29 -7.86 4.60 4.79
CA THR A 29 -6.58 4.45 5.46
C THR A 29 -6.73 4.45 6.98
N LEU A 30 -7.50 5.39 7.53
CA LEU A 30 -7.71 5.48 8.98
C LEU A 30 -8.42 4.24 9.51
N ALA A 31 -9.58 3.91 8.96
CA ALA A 31 -10.39 2.77 9.41
C ALA A 31 -9.65 1.44 9.25
N SER A 32 -8.82 1.32 8.22
CA SER A 32 -8.09 0.10 7.92
C SER A 32 -6.86 -0.11 8.82
N CYS A 33 -6.14 0.95 9.15
CA CYS A 33 -4.84 0.86 9.81
C CYS A 33 -4.86 1.23 11.29
N GLN A 34 -5.82 2.04 11.73
CA GLN A 34 -5.81 2.63 13.07
C GLN A 34 -5.76 1.58 14.18
N LYS A 35 -6.58 0.56 14.10
CA LYS A 35 -6.67 -0.45 15.16
C LYS A 35 -5.34 -1.16 15.39
N SER A 36 -4.70 -1.60 14.32
CA SER A 36 -3.38 -2.26 14.43
C SER A 36 -2.30 -1.31 14.84
N ALA A 37 -2.31 -0.08 14.30
CA ALA A 37 -1.30 0.93 14.64
C ALA A 37 -1.36 1.30 16.12
N MET A 38 -2.55 1.56 16.65
CA MET A 38 -2.73 1.93 18.05
C MET A 38 -2.63 0.75 19.00
N GLY A 39 -2.92 -0.46 18.52
CA GLY A 39 -2.86 -1.68 19.31
C GLY A 39 -1.49 -2.36 19.31
N SER A 40 -0.53 -1.85 18.56
CA SER A 40 0.80 -2.44 18.51
C SER A 40 1.54 -2.23 19.83
N LYS A 41 2.21 -3.28 20.29
CA LYS A 41 3.01 -3.19 21.54
C LYS A 41 4.27 -2.36 21.28
N PRO A 42 4.69 -1.52 22.25
CA PRO A 42 5.93 -0.75 22.09
C PRO A 42 7.15 -1.61 21.72
N LYS A 43 7.25 -2.80 22.29
CA LYS A 43 8.30 -3.77 21.98
C LYS A 43 8.35 -4.13 20.50
N ASP A 44 7.19 -4.40 19.90
CA ASP A 44 7.10 -4.77 18.48
C ASP A 44 7.42 -3.57 17.59
N THR A 45 7.00 -2.38 17.99
CA THR A 45 7.30 -1.15 17.26
C THR A 45 8.80 -0.88 17.25
N GLU A 46 9.47 -0.99 18.38
CA GLU A 46 10.93 -0.79 18.49
C GLU A 46 11.71 -1.84 17.69
N ALA A 47 11.25 -3.09 17.72
CA ALA A 47 11.89 -4.19 17.00
C ALA A 47 11.62 -4.17 15.49
N GLY A 48 10.67 -3.33 15.01
CA GLY A 48 10.25 -3.32 13.62
C GLY A 48 9.44 -4.55 13.23
N THR A 49 8.76 -5.17 14.19
CA THR A 49 7.93 -6.38 13.96
C THR A 49 6.43 -6.11 14.07
N ALA A 50 6.02 -4.85 14.24
CA ALA A 50 4.62 -4.47 14.25
C ALA A 50 3.99 -4.78 12.88
N LYS A 51 2.72 -5.23 12.91
CA LYS A 51 2.00 -5.64 11.71
C LYS A 51 0.65 -4.95 11.62
N ILE A 52 0.27 -4.55 10.42
CA ILE A 52 -1.02 -3.93 10.15
C ILE A 52 -1.95 -4.94 9.49
N PHE A 53 -3.01 -5.29 10.21
CA PHE A 53 -4.13 -6.09 9.69
C PHE A 53 -5.30 -5.14 9.45
N VAL A 54 -5.91 -5.23 8.29
CA VAL A 54 -6.99 -4.32 7.90
C VAL A 54 -8.19 -4.50 8.83
N SER A 55 -8.62 -3.41 9.46
CA SER A 55 -9.74 -3.39 10.44
C SER A 55 -11.02 -2.77 9.89
N ASP A 56 -11.06 -2.34 8.64
CA ASP A 56 -12.24 -1.75 8.03
C ASP A 56 -13.22 -2.83 7.59
N GLN A 57 -14.30 -3.00 8.36
CA GLN A 57 -15.35 -3.98 8.07
C GLN A 57 -16.14 -3.64 6.80
N ASN A 58 -16.07 -2.42 6.32
CA ASN A 58 -16.73 -1.99 5.10
C ASN A 58 -15.95 -2.38 3.84
N ASN A 59 -14.76 -2.93 4.00
CA ASN A 59 -13.94 -3.42 2.88
C ASN A 59 -13.80 -4.94 2.95
N PRO A 60 -14.74 -5.69 2.33
CA PRO A 60 -14.72 -7.15 2.43
C PRO A 60 -13.52 -7.80 1.73
N ASP A 61 -12.92 -7.14 0.74
CA ASP A 61 -11.73 -7.66 0.07
C ASP A 61 -10.53 -7.75 1.01
N LEU A 62 -10.37 -6.79 1.91
CA LEU A 62 -9.16 -6.65 2.73
C LEU A 62 -9.37 -6.97 4.22
N PHE A 63 -10.60 -6.94 4.73
CA PHE A 63 -10.84 -7.08 6.17
C PHE A 63 -10.09 -8.30 6.74
N GLY A 64 -9.28 -8.06 7.77
CA GLY A 64 -8.50 -9.08 8.44
C GLY A 64 -7.20 -9.48 7.76
N LYS A 65 -6.91 -8.93 6.57
CA LYS A 65 -5.69 -9.27 5.83
C LYS A 65 -4.50 -8.42 6.27
N LEU A 66 -3.32 -9.02 6.22
CA LEU A 66 -2.06 -8.34 6.49
C LEU A 66 -1.65 -7.50 5.28
N ILE A 67 -1.31 -6.22 5.51
CA ILE A 67 -0.77 -5.35 4.46
C ILE A 67 0.70 -5.00 4.66
N THR A 68 1.25 -5.20 5.85
CA THR A 68 2.67 -4.94 6.13
C THR A 68 3.56 -5.76 5.18
N GLY A 69 4.44 -5.08 4.46
CA GLY A 69 5.35 -5.72 3.52
C GLY A 69 4.70 -6.22 2.23
N LYS A 70 3.43 -5.95 2.00
CA LYS A 70 2.71 -6.38 0.80
C LYS A 70 2.63 -5.26 -0.23
N ALA A 71 2.38 -5.63 -1.48
CA ALA A 71 2.02 -4.67 -2.53
C ALA A 71 0.50 -4.48 -2.48
N LEU A 72 0.06 -3.37 -1.90
CA LEU A 72 -1.35 -3.05 -1.76
C LEU A 72 -1.87 -2.45 -3.07
N CYS A 73 -2.75 -3.15 -3.75
CA CYS A 73 -3.37 -2.72 -5.00
C CYS A 73 -4.79 -2.22 -4.71
N LEU A 74 -5.11 -1.01 -5.17
CA LEU A 74 -6.35 -0.32 -4.81
C LEU A 74 -6.75 0.68 -5.89
N PRO A 75 -8.06 1.07 -5.95
CA PRO A 75 -8.43 2.15 -6.86
C PRO A 75 -7.95 3.52 -6.38
N ILE A 76 -8.35 3.91 -5.18
CA ILE A 76 -7.97 5.17 -4.53
C ILE A 76 -8.02 4.99 -3.02
N THR A 77 -7.45 5.94 -2.28
CA THR A 77 -7.70 6.07 -0.84
C THR A 77 -8.93 6.95 -0.60
N ILE A 78 -9.65 6.67 0.47
CA ILE A 78 -10.82 7.44 0.90
C ILE A 78 -10.71 7.69 2.41
N GLY A 79 -11.56 8.57 2.93
CA GLY A 79 -11.68 8.82 4.36
C GLY A 79 -11.22 10.21 4.75
N SER A 80 -10.78 10.35 6.00
CA SER A 80 -10.49 11.64 6.60
C SER A 80 -9.13 12.20 6.19
N THR A 81 -8.93 13.50 6.49
CA THR A 81 -7.67 14.21 6.26
C THR A 81 -6.49 13.64 7.08
N THR A 82 -6.77 12.80 8.08
CA THR A 82 -5.73 12.14 8.88
C THR A 82 -5.07 10.96 8.18
N GLY A 83 -5.60 10.53 7.02
CA GLY A 83 -5.05 9.37 6.29
C GLY A 83 -3.57 9.46 5.97
N GLY A 84 -3.11 10.64 5.55
CA GLY A 84 -1.69 10.86 5.27
C GLY A 84 -0.80 10.73 6.51
N MET A 85 -1.29 11.21 7.65
CA MET A 85 -0.59 11.07 8.93
C MET A 85 -0.49 9.61 9.36
N ILE A 86 -1.55 8.83 9.13
CA ILE A 86 -1.55 7.40 9.44
C ILE A 86 -0.52 6.67 8.58
N LEU A 87 -0.43 6.99 7.29
CA LEU A 87 0.57 6.40 6.40
C LEU A 87 1.99 6.70 6.90
N GLN A 88 2.25 7.94 7.29
CA GLN A 88 3.54 8.32 7.86
C GLN A 88 3.81 7.57 9.17
N THR A 89 2.82 7.45 10.03
CA THR A 89 2.94 6.75 11.31
C THR A 89 3.31 5.28 11.13
N ILE A 90 2.64 4.56 10.23
CA ILE A 90 2.97 3.15 10.00
C ILE A 90 4.35 2.97 9.36
N CYS A 91 4.82 3.93 8.60
CA CYS A 91 6.22 3.94 8.12
C CYS A 91 7.20 4.11 9.27
N ALA A 92 6.93 5.03 10.20
CA ALA A 92 7.75 5.22 11.39
C ALA A 92 7.80 3.95 12.25
N MET A 93 6.72 3.18 12.29
CA MET A 93 6.64 1.90 13.01
C MET A 93 7.29 0.74 12.25
N LYS A 94 7.75 0.95 11.03
CA LYS A 94 8.24 -0.10 10.12
C LYS A 94 7.19 -1.16 9.80
N ALA A 95 5.92 -0.74 9.79
CA ALA A 95 4.77 -1.62 9.56
C ALA A 95 4.06 -1.34 8.24
N GLN A 96 4.68 -0.54 7.37
CA GLN A 96 4.09 -0.10 6.11
C GLN A 96 3.96 -1.24 5.09
N PRO A 97 3.01 -1.15 4.16
CA PRO A 97 3.07 -1.98 2.96
C PRO A 97 4.32 -1.63 2.15
N ALA A 98 4.80 -2.56 1.34
CA ALA A 98 5.98 -2.32 0.50
C ALA A 98 5.66 -1.32 -0.61
N ALA A 99 4.45 -1.35 -1.14
CA ALA A 99 3.99 -0.45 -2.19
C ALA A 99 2.49 -0.20 -2.08
N MET A 100 2.06 0.95 -2.57
CA MET A 100 0.64 1.25 -2.83
C MET A 100 0.50 1.53 -4.33
N LEU A 101 -0.26 0.68 -5.00
CA LEU A 101 -0.40 0.68 -6.46
C LEU A 101 -1.85 1.04 -6.81
N PHE A 102 -2.03 2.25 -7.32
CA PHE A 102 -3.34 2.85 -7.57
C PHE A 102 -3.74 2.67 -9.04
N SER A 103 -4.96 2.20 -9.29
CA SER A 103 -5.51 2.17 -10.64
C SER A 103 -5.87 3.57 -11.14
N GLU A 104 -6.28 4.45 -10.22
CA GLU A 104 -6.64 5.83 -10.52
C GLU A 104 -5.53 6.79 -10.07
N THR A 105 -5.75 8.10 -10.19
CA THR A 105 -4.80 9.10 -9.70
C THR A 105 -4.88 9.16 -8.18
N ALA A 106 -3.73 9.05 -7.51
CA ALA A 106 -3.67 9.15 -6.05
C ALA A 106 -4.09 10.56 -5.62
N ASP A 107 -4.86 10.65 -4.52
CA ASP A 107 -5.27 11.95 -3.99
C ASP A 107 -4.10 12.67 -3.32
N SER A 108 -4.29 13.97 -3.02
CA SER A 108 -3.24 14.79 -2.44
C SER A 108 -2.84 14.35 -1.03
N LEU A 109 -3.76 13.77 -0.27
CA LEU A 109 -3.48 13.31 1.10
C LEU A 109 -2.60 12.06 1.09
N ALA A 110 -2.94 11.09 0.26
CA ALA A 110 -2.12 9.88 0.11
C ALA A 110 -0.75 10.24 -0.47
N THR A 111 -0.71 11.07 -1.51
CA THR A 111 0.53 11.51 -2.13
C THR A 111 1.43 12.22 -1.12
N SER A 112 0.88 13.14 -0.34
CA SER A 112 1.63 13.87 0.70
C SER A 112 2.17 12.91 1.76
N GLY A 113 1.34 11.96 2.22
CA GLY A 113 1.75 10.98 3.24
C GLY A 113 2.92 10.12 2.77
N LEU A 114 2.86 9.62 1.54
CA LEU A 114 3.94 8.79 0.99
C LEU A 114 5.22 9.59 0.75
N ILE A 115 5.12 10.82 0.25
CA ILE A 115 6.28 11.68 0.01
C ILE A 115 6.93 12.08 1.34
N LEU A 116 6.14 12.47 2.34
CA LEU A 116 6.67 12.81 3.66
C LEU A 116 7.38 11.62 4.31
N ALA A 117 6.81 10.43 4.21
CA ALA A 117 7.45 9.23 4.72
C ALA A 117 8.80 8.98 4.04
N LYS A 118 8.87 9.17 2.71
CA LYS A 118 10.12 9.00 1.96
C LYS A 118 11.20 10.00 2.38
N VAL A 119 10.79 11.24 2.66
CA VAL A 119 11.73 12.32 3.03
C VAL A 119 12.20 12.20 4.49
N TRP A 120 11.29 11.88 5.41
CA TRP A 120 11.56 11.94 6.85
C TRP A 120 11.85 10.59 7.50
N GLU A 121 11.43 9.49 6.89
CA GLU A 121 11.60 8.16 7.44
C GLU A 121 12.54 7.33 6.56
N ASN A 122 13.31 6.43 7.18
CA ASN A 122 14.15 5.49 6.42
C ASN A 122 13.31 4.37 5.80
N ASN A 123 12.09 4.20 6.26
CA ASN A 123 11.14 3.23 5.76
C ASN A 123 10.04 3.97 5.04
N PHE A 124 9.79 3.63 3.79
CA PHE A 124 8.79 4.32 3.00
C PHE A 124 7.99 3.35 2.15
N ILE A 125 6.88 3.83 1.62
CA ILE A 125 6.00 3.08 0.74
C ILE A 125 6.27 3.54 -0.69
N VAL A 126 6.56 2.60 -1.58
CA VAL A 126 6.67 2.91 -3.01
C VAL A 126 5.26 3.21 -3.53
N GLY A 127 5.07 4.34 -4.18
CA GLY A 127 3.78 4.78 -4.69
C GLY A 127 3.79 4.93 -6.21
N VAL A 128 2.88 4.22 -6.87
CA VAL A 128 2.63 4.33 -8.32
C VAL A 128 1.13 4.49 -8.51
N ASP A 129 0.71 5.47 -9.30
CA ASP A 129 -0.70 5.65 -9.62
C ASP A 129 -0.94 5.63 -11.13
N ARG A 130 -2.20 5.80 -11.53
CA ARG A 130 -2.60 5.79 -12.95
C ARG A 130 -2.28 4.49 -13.67
N LEU A 131 -2.30 3.37 -12.93
CA LEU A 131 -2.06 2.04 -13.53
C LEU A 131 -3.22 1.56 -14.39
N GLY A 132 -4.44 2.10 -14.14
CA GLY A 132 -5.61 1.80 -14.94
C GLY A 132 -6.47 0.67 -14.38
N LYS A 133 -7.72 0.65 -14.81
CA LYS A 133 -8.69 -0.37 -14.37
C LYS A 133 -8.24 -1.77 -14.79
N GLU A 134 -7.61 -1.92 -15.96
CA GLU A 134 -7.11 -3.21 -16.46
C GLU A 134 -6.11 -3.85 -15.47
N PHE A 135 -5.24 -3.04 -14.87
CA PHE A 135 -4.32 -3.52 -13.83
C PHE A 135 -5.08 -4.08 -12.64
N LEU A 136 -6.03 -3.31 -12.11
CA LEU A 136 -6.77 -3.72 -10.92
C LEU A 136 -7.64 -4.95 -11.16
N ASP A 137 -8.21 -5.07 -12.35
CA ASP A 137 -9.02 -6.23 -12.74
C ASP A 137 -8.16 -7.49 -12.93
N TYR A 138 -6.90 -7.33 -13.34
CA TYR A 138 -5.99 -8.45 -13.60
C TYR A 138 -5.34 -9.00 -12.33
N VAL A 139 -4.84 -8.11 -11.46
CA VAL A 139 -4.05 -8.51 -10.27
C VAL A 139 -4.94 -9.23 -9.24
N LYS A 140 -4.38 -10.26 -8.59
CA LYS A 140 -5.09 -11.04 -7.56
C LYS A 140 -4.21 -11.22 -6.34
N ASP A 141 -4.86 -11.42 -5.19
CA ASP A 141 -4.17 -11.74 -3.95
C ASP A 141 -3.21 -12.91 -4.17
N GLY A 142 -1.99 -12.76 -3.70
CA GLY A 142 -0.96 -13.78 -3.82
C GLY A 142 -0.09 -13.66 -5.07
N ASP A 143 -0.48 -12.84 -6.06
CA ASP A 143 0.39 -12.58 -7.21
C ASP A 143 1.69 -11.92 -6.74
N MET A 144 2.82 -12.25 -7.36
CA MET A 144 4.08 -11.59 -7.08
C MET A 144 4.19 -10.32 -7.93
N ILE A 145 4.47 -9.21 -7.28
CA ILE A 145 4.56 -7.90 -7.92
C ILE A 145 5.99 -7.39 -7.84
N GLU A 146 6.55 -6.99 -8.99
CA GLU A 146 7.80 -6.25 -9.05
C GLU A 146 7.50 -4.84 -9.54
N VAL A 147 7.97 -3.83 -8.79
CA VAL A 147 7.86 -2.42 -9.17
C VAL A 147 9.25 -1.89 -9.46
N LYS A 148 9.38 -1.18 -10.58
CA LYS A 148 10.62 -0.53 -10.99
C LYS A 148 10.54 0.98 -10.76
N GLU A 149 11.67 1.63 -10.65
CA GLU A 149 11.75 3.06 -10.34
C GLU A 149 11.04 3.96 -11.36
N ASP A 150 10.90 3.49 -12.59
CA ASP A 150 10.25 4.25 -13.68
C ASP A 150 8.72 4.11 -13.69
N GLY A 151 8.14 3.42 -12.70
CA GLY A 151 6.70 3.20 -12.63
C GLY A 151 6.22 1.94 -13.34
N THR A 152 7.12 1.11 -13.82
CA THR A 152 6.76 -0.19 -14.41
C THR A 152 6.36 -1.15 -13.30
N VAL A 153 5.23 -1.84 -13.48
CA VAL A 153 4.71 -2.84 -12.55
C VAL A 153 4.54 -4.17 -13.29
N ILE A 154 5.21 -5.19 -12.81
CA ILE A 154 5.17 -6.53 -13.40
C ILE A 154 4.42 -7.45 -12.44
N VAL A 155 3.34 -8.07 -12.93
CA VAL A 155 2.52 -9.02 -12.16
C VAL A 155 2.83 -10.43 -12.64
N GLU A 156 3.33 -11.26 -11.73
CA GLU A 156 3.65 -12.67 -12.01
C GLU A 156 2.68 -13.58 -11.26
N ARG A 157 2.14 -14.58 -11.97
CA ARG A 157 1.23 -15.57 -11.41
C ARG A 157 1.68 -16.97 -11.78
N ASN A 158 1.77 -17.82 -10.80
CA ASN A 158 2.13 -19.23 -11.01
C ASN A 158 0.93 -20.05 -11.51
#